data_e3ba4cf675ecea717c684e15c5ac5e0e
#
_entry.id   e3ba4cf675ecea717c684e15c5ac5e0e
#
_cell.length_a   1.000
_cell.length_b   1.000
_cell.length_c   1.000
_cell.angle_alpha   90.00
_cell.angle_beta   90.00
_cell.angle_gamma   90.00
#
_symmetry.space_group_name_H-M   'P 1'
#
loop_
_entity.id
_entity.type
_entity.pdbx_description
1 polymer ?
#
loop_
_entity_poly.entity_id
_entity_poly.type
_entity_poly.pdbx_seq_one_letter_code
_entity_poly.pdbx_strand_id
1 'polypeptide(L)'
;MFGDIYIGYLYRKWNKRILDAYDMDAFGEHVIGKEVEKALKDAILNTDINISEFTVAPQVNPESGLPYHEWFLEFENEPDNLSDFARKIDAAMQAQNIYYFDLIEGKILRPLIIRKVKKGGFHEYMKSIGKFGGQNKIPQLADNRKIADVLQDFLVE
;
A
#
# COMPACT_ATOMS: atom_id res chain seq x y z
N MET A 1 16.28 -11.80 14.08
CA MET A 1 17.00 -11.10 13.00
C MET A 1 17.64 -12.04 12.01
N PHE A 2 18.54 -12.89 12.46
CA PHE A 2 19.19 -13.83 11.56
C PHE A 2 18.20 -14.85 10.97
N GLY A 3 17.24 -15.32 11.75
CA GLY A 3 16.19 -16.22 11.30
C GLY A 3 15.28 -15.58 10.25
N ASP A 4 14.98 -14.30 10.38
CA ASP A 4 14.11 -13.57 9.45
C ASP A 4 14.76 -13.40 8.07
N ILE A 5 16.07 -13.13 8.05
CA ILE A 5 16.84 -13.05 6.81
C ILE A 5 16.87 -14.41 6.11
N TYR A 6 17.06 -15.48 6.88
CA TYR A 6 17.07 -16.85 6.38
C TYR A 6 15.70 -17.25 5.80
N ILE A 7 14.63 -16.94 6.51
CA ILE A 7 13.26 -17.18 6.04
C ILE A 7 13.00 -16.41 4.73
N GLY A 8 13.38 -15.15 4.67
CA GLY A 8 13.25 -14.34 3.45
C GLY A 8 14.02 -14.92 2.26
N TYR A 9 15.21 -15.44 2.53
CA TYR A 9 16.00 -16.13 1.51
C TYR A 9 15.32 -17.39 1.02
N LEU A 10 14.80 -18.21 1.92
CA LEU A 10 14.07 -19.44 1.59
C LEU A 10 12.83 -19.12 0.77
N TYR A 11 12.05 -18.13 1.17
CA TYR A 11 10.85 -17.73 0.42
C TYR A 11 11.18 -17.32 -1.00
N ARG A 12 12.23 -16.55 -1.20
CA ARG A 12 12.65 -16.13 -2.55
C ARG A 12 13.12 -17.29 -3.40
N LYS A 13 13.72 -18.31 -2.76
CA LYS A 13 14.27 -19.45 -3.46
C LYS A 13 13.26 -20.56 -3.71
N TRP A 14 12.27 -20.66 -2.83
CA TRP A 14 11.42 -21.85 -2.78
C TRP A 14 10.39 -21.90 -3.89
N ASN A 15 9.67 -20.88 -4.11
CA ASN A 15 8.67 -20.90 -5.16
C ASN A 15 7.95 -19.56 -5.20
N LYS A 16 8.01 -18.90 -6.34
CA LYS A 16 7.21 -17.72 -6.62
C LYS A 16 5.75 -17.91 -6.24
N ARG A 17 5.22 -19.11 -6.46
CA ARG A 17 3.85 -19.48 -6.16
C ARG A 17 3.55 -19.49 -4.66
N ILE A 18 4.51 -19.94 -3.83
CA ILE A 18 4.38 -19.90 -2.38
C ILE A 18 4.49 -18.46 -1.89
N LEU A 19 5.40 -17.69 -2.45
CA LEU A 19 5.58 -16.28 -2.14
C LEU A 19 4.32 -15.48 -2.49
N ASP A 20 3.74 -15.70 -3.67
CA ASP A 20 2.52 -15.04 -4.10
C ASP A 20 1.35 -15.39 -3.16
N ALA A 21 1.20 -16.66 -2.80
CA ALA A 21 0.19 -17.11 -1.84
C ALA A 21 0.42 -16.52 -0.45
N TYR A 22 1.66 -16.47 0.00
CA TYR A 22 2.03 -15.89 1.29
C TYR A 22 1.72 -14.39 1.32
N ASP A 23 2.09 -13.65 0.28
CA ASP A 23 1.81 -12.21 0.19
C ASP A 23 0.31 -11.93 0.17
N MET A 24 -0.48 -12.73 -0.55
CA MET A 24 -1.93 -12.61 -0.55
C MET A 24 -2.51 -12.89 0.83
N ASP A 25 -2.04 -13.94 1.51
CA ASP A 25 -2.48 -14.26 2.87
C ASP A 25 -2.05 -13.16 3.85
N ALA A 26 -0.83 -12.66 3.74
CA ALA A 26 -0.32 -11.58 4.57
C ALA A 26 -1.13 -10.30 4.40
N PHE A 27 -1.51 -9.97 3.16
CA PHE A 27 -2.39 -8.83 2.89
C PHE A 27 -3.81 -9.05 3.41
N GLY A 28 -4.37 -10.25 3.21
CA GLY A 28 -5.74 -10.56 3.60
C GLY A 28 -5.91 -10.83 5.09
N GLU A 29 -4.96 -11.53 5.70
CA GLU A 29 -5.06 -12.00 7.08
C GLU A 29 -4.27 -11.14 8.07
N HIS A 30 -3.11 -10.60 7.67
CA HIS A 30 -2.15 -9.99 8.58
C HIS A 30 -2.10 -8.46 8.49
N VAL A 31 -2.58 -7.88 7.42
CA VAL A 31 -2.76 -6.42 7.30
C VAL A 31 -4.24 -6.14 7.08
N ILE A 32 -4.82 -5.28 7.90
CA ILE A 32 -6.24 -4.95 7.81
C ILE A 32 -6.45 -3.46 7.54
N GLY A 33 -7.63 -3.12 7.01
CA GLY A 33 -7.96 -1.75 6.64
C GLY A 33 -7.86 -0.75 7.79
N LYS A 34 -8.14 -1.18 9.02
CA LYS A 34 -8.01 -0.33 10.22
C LYS A 34 -6.57 0.10 10.48
N GLU A 35 -5.61 -0.78 10.21
CA GLU A 35 -4.18 -0.47 10.39
C GLU A 35 -3.71 0.53 9.33
N VAL A 36 -4.16 0.36 8.09
CA VAL A 36 -3.90 1.30 7.01
C VAL A 36 -4.45 2.68 7.36
N GLU A 37 -5.69 2.75 7.76
CA GLU A 37 -6.34 4.00 8.16
C GLU A 37 -5.62 4.66 9.34
N LYS A 38 -5.27 3.88 10.36
CA LYS A 38 -4.53 4.38 11.52
C LYS A 38 -3.15 4.90 11.14
N ALA A 39 -2.42 4.21 10.27
CA ALA A 39 -1.11 4.64 9.82
C ALA A 39 -1.19 6.00 9.11
N LEU A 40 -2.21 6.20 8.27
CA LEU A 40 -2.43 7.50 7.63
C LEU A 40 -2.77 8.57 8.65
N LYS A 41 -3.66 8.30 9.58
CA LYS A 41 -4.03 9.24 10.65
C LYS A 41 -2.82 9.65 11.49
N ASP A 42 -1.99 8.68 11.87
CA ASP A 42 -0.77 8.95 12.65
C ASP A 42 0.23 9.79 11.85
N ALA A 43 0.37 9.52 10.56
CA ALA A 43 1.31 10.23 9.69
C ALA A 43 0.92 11.69 9.44
N ILE A 44 -0.37 12.00 9.39
CA ILE A 44 -0.87 13.37 9.17
C ILE A 44 -1.09 14.16 10.46
N LEU A 45 -0.98 13.50 11.61
CA LEU A 45 -1.23 14.13 12.90
C LEU A 45 -0.32 15.34 13.10
N ASN A 46 -0.91 16.49 13.52
CA ASN A 46 -0.23 17.76 13.69
C ASN A 46 0.43 18.32 12.41
N THR A 47 -0.11 17.93 11.26
CA THR A 47 0.28 18.48 9.96
C THR A 47 -0.93 19.11 9.29
N ASP A 48 -0.71 19.84 8.21
CA ASP A 48 -1.77 20.36 7.36
C ASP A 48 -2.08 19.47 6.15
N ILE A 49 -1.48 18.28 6.10
CA ILE A 49 -1.71 17.29 5.04
C ILE A 49 -3.17 16.80 5.11
N ASN A 50 -3.83 16.77 3.97
CA ASN A 50 -5.20 16.27 3.88
C ASN A 50 -5.34 15.33 2.69
N ILE A 51 -5.88 14.14 2.95
CA ILE A 51 -6.09 13.07 1.96
C ILE A 51 -7.58 12.92 1.74
N SER A 52 -8.02 13.08 0.48
CA SER A 52 -9.44 12.96 0.13
C SER A 52 -9.87 11.51 -0.09
N GLU A 53 -9.00 10.67 -0.63
CA GLU A 53 -9.29 9.26 -0.87
C GLU A 53 -8.00 8.47 -0.97
N PHE A 54 -8.07 7.17 -0.67
CA PHE A 54 -6.92 6.29 -0.79
C PHE A 54 -7.33 4.83 -1.00
N THR A 55 -6.41 4.06 -1.57
CA THR A 55 -6.48 2.59 -1.60
C THR A 55 -5.06 2.02 -1.59
N VAL A 56 -4.90 0.85 -1.00
CA VAL A 56 -3.63 0.14 -0.93
C VAL A 56 -3.77 -1.18 -1.65
N ALA A 57 -2.81 -1.51 -2.49
CA ALA A 57 -2.78 -2.77 -3.22
C ALA A 57 -1.40 -3.43 -3.14
N PRO A 58 -1.34 -4.76 -3.23
CA PRO A 58 -0.05 -5.45 -3.28
C PRO A 58 0.60 -5.29 -4.64
N GLN A 59 1.92 -5.12 -4.66
CA GLN A 59 2.73 -5.28 -5.85
C GLN A 59 3.68 -6.45 -5.62
N VAL A 60 3.24 -7.63 -6.03
CA VAL A 60 3.98 -8.88 -5.80
C VAL A 60 4.96 -9.21 -6.91
N ASN A 61 4.79 -8.62 -8.09
CA ASN A 61 5.64 -8.83 -9.25
C ASN A 61 6.14 -7.49 -9.84
N PRO A 62 6.93 -6.71 -9.08
CA PRO A 62 7.49 -5.48 -9.64
C PRO A 62 8.50 -5.81 -10.75
N GLU A 63 8.74 -4.86 -11.65
CA GLU A 63 9.73 -5.01 -12.71
C GLU A 63 11.13 -5.26 -12.14
N SER A 64 11.43 -4.68 -10.98
CA SER A 64 12.70 -4.87 -10.28
C SER A 64 12.52 -4.76 -8.78
N GLY A 65 13.39 -5.46 -8.05
CA GLY A 65 13.43 -5.41 -6.59
C GLY A 65 12.40 -6.30 -5.91
N LEU A 66 12.22 -6.05 -4.63
CA LEU A 66 11.31 -6.83 -3.78
C LEU A 66 9.87 -6.37 -3.97
N PRO A 67 8.89 -7.25 -3.67
CA PRO A 67 7.49 -6.85 -3.56
C PRO A 67 7.30 -5.71 -2.55
N TYR A 68 6.21 -4.98 -2.69
CA TYR A 68 5.88 -3.86 -1.79
C TYR A 68 4.39 -3.58 -1.78
N HIS A 69 3.95 -2.82 -0.77
CA HIS A 69 2.61 -2.23 -0.74
C HIS A 69 2.62 -0.95 -1.56
N GLU A 70 1.70 -0.85 -2.48
CA GLU A 70 1.51 0.35 -3.30
C GLU A 70 0.31 1.13 -2.78
N TRP A 71 0.57 2.34 -2.33
CA TRP A 71 -0.42 3.22 -1.70
C TRP A 71 -0.82 4.32 -2.67
N PHE A 72 -2.06 4.29 -3.11
CA PHE A 72 -2.62 5.31 -4.01
C PHE A 72 -3.32 6.35 -3.16
N LEU A 73 -2.78 7.57 -3.14
CA LEU A 73 -3.30 8.65 -2.32
C LEU A 73 -3.70 9.84 -3.20
N GLU A 74 -4.89 10.36 -2.97
CA GLU A 74 -5.34 11.61 -3.55
C GLU A 74 -5.33 12.68 -2.47
N PHE A 75 -4.55 13.74 -2.67
CA PHE A 75 -4.38 14.80 -1.67
C PHE A 75 -5.25 16.00 -1.96
N GLU A 76 -5.88 16.54 -0.92
CA GLU A 76 -6.41 17.90 -0.91
C GLU A 76 -5.27 18.89 -0.65
N ASN A 77 -4.42 18.56 0.34
CA ASN A 77 -3.21 19.28 0.67
C ASN A 77 -2.07 18.29 0.83
N GLU A 78 -1.07 18.40 -0.02
CA GLU A 78 -0.02 17.39 -0.11
C GLU A 78 1.16 17.68 0.82
N PRO A 79 1.96 16.66 1.19
CA PRO A 79 3.17 16.87 1.97
C PRO A 79 4.26 17.57 1.15
N ASP A 80 5.14 18.29 1.83
CA ASP A 80 6.28 18.94 1.19
C ASP A 80 7.26 17.92 0.59
N ASN A 81 7.40 16.76 1.24
CA ASN A 81 8.28 15.69 0.78
C ASN A 81 7.54 14.35 0.84
N LEU A 82 7.21 13.82 -0.34
CA LEU A 82 6.45 12.58 -0.45
C LEU A 82 7.23 11.37 0.07
N SER A 83 8.54 11.33 -0.13
CA SER A 83 9.39 10.24 0.36
C SER A 83 9.44 10.19 1.89
N ASP A 84 9.53 11.36 2.54
CA ASP A 84 9.49 11.44 3.99
C ASP A 84 8.13 11.02 4.54
N PHE A 85 7.07 11.41 3.85
CA PHE A 85 5.72 11.01 4.21
C PHE A 85 5.55 9.49 4.10
N ALA A 86 6.07 8.88 3.03
CA ALA A 86 6.05 7.43 2.85
C ALA A 86 6.79 6.71 3.99
N ARG A 87 7.94 7.23 4.41
CA ARG A 87 8.68 6.67 5.55
C ARG A 87 7.90 6.74 6.86
N LYS A 88 7.17 7.83 7.09
CA LYS A 88 6.30 7.98 8.27
C LYS A 88 5.20 6.93 8.28
N ILE A 89 4.54 6.73 7.15
CA ILE A 89 3.47 5.73 7.04
C ILE A 89 4.04 4.32 7.24
N ASP A 90 5.18 4.03 6.62
CA ASP A 90 5.82 2.72 6.74
C ASP A 90 6.21 2.42 8.19
N ALA A 91 6.79 3.40 8.88
CA ALA A 91 7.11 3.26 10.31
C ALA A 91 5.86 3.02 11.16
N ALA A 92 4.76 3.71 10.86
CA ALA A 92 3.50 3.52 11.56
C ALA A 92 2.92 2.12 11.31
N MET A 93 3.04 1.61 10.09
CA MET A 93 2.63 0.23 9.77
C MET A 93 3.47 -0.80 10.52
N GLN A 94 4.78 -0.63 10.54
CA GLN A 94 5.68 -1.52 11.27
C GLN A 94 5.39 -1.52 12.78
N ALA A 95 5.06 -0.36 13.33
CA ALA A 95 4.77 -0.22 14.76
C ALA A 95 3.49 -0.94 15.19
N GLN A 96 2.51 -1.05 14.32
CA GLN A 96 1.23 -1.68 14.65
C GLN A 96 1.12 -3.13 14.21
N ASN A 97 1.95 -3.59 13.29
CA ASN A 97 1.78 -4.92 12.68
C ASN A 97 3.12 -5.66 12.66
N ILE A 98 3.24 -6.67 13.53
CA ILE A 98 4.48 -7.44 13.66
C ILE A 98 4.80 -8.23 12.38
N TYR A 99 3.78 -8.70 11.66
CA TYR A 99 3.99 -9.44 10.41
C TYR A 99 4.57 -8.52 9.33
N TYR A 100 4.06 -7.31 9.22
CA TYR A 100 4.61 -6.32 8.30
C TYR A 100 6.05 -5.98 8.66
N PHE A 101 6.31 -5.76 9.94
CA PHE A 101 7.67 -5.51 10.45
C PHE A 101 8.61 -6.65 10.07
N ASP A 102 8.21 -7.90 10.31
CA ASP A 102 9.03 -9.07 10.02
C ASP A 102 9.31 -9.22 8.51
N LEU A 103 8.34 -8.91 7.67
CA LEU A 103 8.51 -8.96 6.21
C LEU A 103 9.53 -7.92 5.72
N ILE A 104 9.52 -6.72 6.30
CA ILE A 104 10.48 -5.67 5.97
C ILE A 104 11.87 -6.04 6.48
N GLU A 105 11.99 -6.46 7.75
CA GLU A 105 13.27 -6.86 8.35
C GLU A 105 13.88 -8.07 7.67
N GLY A 106 13.05 -9.04 7.29
CA GLY A 106 13.49 -10.26 6.61
C GLY A 106 13.80 -10.07 5.14
N LYS A 107 13.69 -8.86 4.59
CA LYS A 107 13.91 -8.56 3.17
C LYS A 107 13.00 -9.37 2.24
N ILE A 108 11.78 -9.63 2.67
CA ILE A 108 10.72 -10.23 1.85
C ILE A 108 9.94 -9.12 1.15
N LEU A 109 9.67 -8.03 1.88
CA LEU A 109 9.09 -6.80 1.33
C LEU A 109 10.09 -5.65 1.44
N ARG A 110 10.00 -4.71 0.52
CA ARG A 110 10.62 -3.40 0.68
C ARG A 110 9.58 -2.41 1.23
N PRO A 111 10.02 -1.27 1.77
CA PRO A 111 9.11 -0.24 2.26
C PRO A 111 8.08 0.19 1.21
N LEU A 112 6.91 0.60 1.66
CA LEU A 112 5.81 1.00 0.81
C LEU A 112 6.19 2.13 -0.14
N ILE A 113 5.48 2.18 -1.27
CA ILE A 113 5.62 3.24 -2.27
C ILE A 113 4.29 3.95 -2.41
N ILE A 114 4.32 5.29 -2.40
CA ILE A 114 3.15 6.12 -2.64
C ILE A 114 3.05 6.47 -4.11
N ARG A 115 1.85 6.28 -4.67
CA ARG A 115 1.47 6.80 -5.99
C ARG A 115 0.48 7.94 -5.78
N LYS A 116 0.81 9.10 -6.26
CA LYS A 116 -0.04 10.27 -6.11
C LYS A 116 -1.09 10.28 -7.21
N VAL A 117 -2.36 10.14 -6.81
CA VAL A 117 -3.50 10.22 -7.71
C VAL A 117 -3.82 11.69 -7.95
N LYS A 118 -4.12 12.06 -9.18
CA LYS A 118 -4.51 13.44 -9.52
C LYS A 118 -5.81 13.82 -8.84
N LYS A 119 -6.02 15.10 -8.57
CA LYS A 119 -7.27 15.59 -7.96
C LYS A 119 -8.47 15.20 -8.84
N GLY A 120 -9.47 14.57 -8.20
CA GLY A 120 -10.62 14.01 -8.90
C GLY A 120 -10.36 12.65 -9.55
N GLY A 121 -9.14 12.10 -9.44
CA GLY A 121 -8.77 10.85 -10.10
C GLY A 121 -9.57 9.66 -9.62
N PHE A 122 -9.82 9.56 -8.33
CA PHE A 122 -10.67 8.49 -7.80
C PHE A 122 -12.12 8.62 -8.28
N HIS A 123 -12.63 9.83 -8.35
CA HIS A 123 -13.98 10.09 -8.87
C HIS A 123 -14.08 9.69 -10.35
N GLU A 124 -13.10 10.07 -11.16
CA GLU A 124 -13.03 9.68 -12.57
C GLU A 124 -12.93 8.17 -12.73
N TYR A 125 -12.13 7.52 -11.90
CA TYR A 125 -12.03 6.06 -11.88
C TYR A 125 -13.39 5.43 -11.61
N MET A 126 -14.11 5.88 -10.58
CA MET A 126 -15.42 5.35 -10.22
C MET A 126 -16.43 5.54 -11.35
N LYS A 127 -16.40 6.69 -12.04
CA LYS A 127 -17.24 6.93 -13.22
C LYS A 127 -16.90 5.96 -14.35
N SER A 128 -15.61 5.68 -14.56
CA SER A 128 -15.17 4.81 -15.65
C SER A 128 -15.67 3.37 -15.51
N ILE A 129 -15.93 2.93 -14.28
CA ILE A 129 -16.47 1.58 -14.01
C ILE A 129 -17.98 1.59 -13.74
N GLY A 130 -18.65 2.73 -14.01
CA GLY A 130 -20.10 2.84 -13.84
C GLY A 130 -20.58 2.94 -12.39
N LYS A 131 -19.70 3.20 -11.46
CA LYS A 131 -20.01 3.31 -10.02
C LYS A 131 -19.88 4.75 -9.55
N PHE A 132 -20.92 5.52 -9.76
CA PHE A 132 -21.01 6.88 -9.26
C PHE A 132 -22.19 7.00 -8.32
N GLY A 133 -22.02 7.80 -7.27
CA GLY A 133 -23.02 7.99 -6.22
C GLY A 133 -22.52 7.56 -4.85
N GLY A 134 -23.12 8.08 -3.81
CA GLY A 134 -22.62 8.04 -2.44
C GLY A 134 -22.54 6.66 -1.76
N GLN A 135 -23.12 5.63 -2.38
CA GLN A 135 -23.09 4.27 -1.81
C GLN A 135 -21.91 3.44 -2.28
N ASN A 136 -21.18 3.90 -3.29
CA ASN A 136 -20.05 3.16 -3.84
C ASN A 136 -18.76 3.69 -3.25
N LYS A 137 -17.99 2.80 -2.60
CA LYS A 137 -16.70 3.14 -1.97
C LYS A 137 -15.60 2.27 -2.55
N ILE A 138 -14.40 2.85 -2.63
CA ILE A 138 -13.20 2.12 -2.94
C ILE A 138 -12.72 1.41 -1.67
N PRO A 139 -12.37 0.11 -1.75
CA PRO A 139 -11.80 -0.56 -0.58
C PRO A 139 -10.47 0.09 -0.17
N GLN A 140 -10.30 0.32 1.11
CA GLN A 140 -9.07 0.90 1.66
C GLN A 140 -7.87 -0.02 1.49
N LEU A 141 -8.11 -1.32 1.47
CA LEU A 141 -7.08 -2.33 1.26
C LEU A 141 -7.63 -3.37 0.28
N ALA A 142 -6.95 -3.53 -0.85
CA ALA A 142 -7.29 -4.51 -1.87
C ALA A 142 -6.40 -5.74 -1.76
N ASP A 143 -6.93 -6.89 -2.08
CA ASP A 143 -6.19 -8.16 -2.11
C ASP A 143 -5.63 -8.49 -3.50
N ASN A 144 -5.91 -7.65 -4.49
CA ASN A 144 -5.48 -7.84 -5.87
C ASN A 144 -5.17 -6.51 -6.55
N ARG A 145 -4.77 -6.58 -7.83
CA ARG A 145 -4.31 -5.43 -8.61
C ARG A 145 -5.38 -4.78 -9.50
N LYS A 146 -6.62 -5.23 -9.47
CA LYS A 146 -7.65 -4.76 -10.41
C LYS A 146 -7.85 -3.23 -10.38
N ILE A 147 -7.98 -2.68 -9.17
CA ILE A 147 -8.14 -1.23 -9.00
C ILE A 147 -6.81 -0.52 -9.29
N ALA A 148 -5.72 -1.01 -8.72
CA ALA A 148 -4.40 -0.42 -8.86
C ALA A 148 -3.96 -0.29 -10.31
N ASP A 149 -4.19 -1.31 -11.12
CA ASP A 149 -3.78 -1.32 -12.52
C ASP A 149 -4.54 -0.26 -13.36
N VAL A 150 -5.82 -0.05 -13.06
CA VAL A 150 -6.60 1.01 -13.71
C VAL A 150 -6.20 2.39 -13.19
N LEU A 151 -5.92 2.51 -11.89
CA LEU A 151 -5.51 3.80 -11.29
C LEU A 151 -4.19 4.34 -11.85
N GLN A 152 -3.36 3.50 -12.49
CA GLN A 152 -2.15 3.99 -13.16
C GLN A 152 -2.46 5.11 -14.16
N ASP A 153 -3.63 5.09 -14.80
CA ASP A 153 -4.03 6.10 -15.78
C ASP A 153 -4.43 7.43 -15.13
N PHE A 154 -4.60 7.46 -13.82
CA PHE A 154 -5.06 8.62 -13.06
C PHE A 154 -4.00 9.20 -12.13
N LEU A 155 -2.75 8.83 -12.32
CA LEU A 155 -1.64 9.34 -11.50
C LEU A 155 -1.17 10.71 -11.98
N VAL A 156 -0.60 11.47 -11.05
CA VAL A 156 0.13 12.70 -11.37
C VAL A 156 1.43 12.31 -12.09
N GLU A 157 1.72 13.01 -13.19
CA GLU A 157 2.96 12.83 -13.94
C GLU A 157 4.19 13.35 -13.20
#